data_6b23bf10cc5bf1fa9a5f04bfdc0b4ae0
#
_entry.id   6b23bf10cc5bf1fa9a5f04bfdc0b4ae0
#
_cell.length_a   1.000
_cell.length_b   1.000
_cell.length_c   1.000
_cell.angle_alpha   90.00
_cell.angle_beta   90.00
_cell.angle_gamma   90.00
#
_symmetry.space_group_name_H-M   'P 1'
#
loop_
_entity.id
_entity.type
_entity.pdbx_description
1 polymer ?
#
loop_
_entity_poly.entity_id
_entity_poly.type
_entity_poly.pdbx_seq_one_letter_code
_entity_poly.pdbx_strand_id
1 'polypeptide(L)'
;MLTKMYVALIKNLTLQDFRDRYAGSVFGSLWALINPIVMITVYLLVFTEIMGARLAGSSNLSSFSIFLISGLLPWLAFSSTLTRTASAFQEKKSIITKIKVNLSFFPLYICFSEFITLLISVIFFIFVYVLFLKQDINILLVLNLLILFCFQQLFAYSLGLLFGVLNVFFRDIKEFLTIFMNIWFWMTPIVWVPSIAPEWLQKIQENVNIYLWFLSEYRGIFLEGNTSSIENFGPLFLIAFLVLSTSLILIKML
;
A
#
# COMPACT_ATOMS: atom_id res chain seq x y z
N MET A 1 27.76 9.87 13.44
CA MET A 1 26.96 9.92 14.68
C MET A 1 25.49 10.23 14.40
N LEU A 2 25.15 11.25 13.62
CA LEU A 2 23.78 11.64 13.25
C LEU A 2 22.98 10.50 12.59
N THR A 3 23.56 9.77 11.63
CA THR A 3 22.86 8.66 10.93
C THR A 3 22.42 7.55 11.89
N LYS A 4 23.25 7.15 12.86
CA LYS A 4 22.89 6.15 13.87
C LYS A 4 21.75 6.64 14.77
N MET A 5 21.70 7.94 15.08
CA MET A 5 20.62 8.54 15.85
C MET A 5 19.30 8.51 15.09
N TYR A 6 19.28 8.85 13.79
CA TYR A 6 18.07 8.78 12.97
C TYR A 6 17.56 7.35 12.80
N VAL A 7 18.44 6.38 12.57
CA VAL A 7 18.06 4.97 12.47
C VAL A 7 17.44 4.48 13.78
N ALA A 8 18.05 4.79 14.93
CA ALA A 8 17.51 4.43 16.23
C ALA A 8 16.15 5.10 16.49
N LEU A 9 15.99 6.37 16.11
CA LEU A 9 14.73 7.10 16.24
C LEU A 9 13.62 6.45 15.41
N ILE A 10 13.86 6.19 14.11
CA ILE A 10 12.88 5.56 13.22
C ILE A 10 12.50 4.18 13.75
N LYS A 11 13.47 3.35 14.13
CA LYS A 11 13.21 2.04 14.72
C LYS A 11 12.32 2.13 15.95
N ASN A 12 12.64 3.02 16.89
CA ASN A 12 11.86 3.19 18.12
C ASN A 12 10.44 3.70 17.83
N LEU A 13 10.29 4.65 16.92
CA LEU A 13 8.98 5.16 16.51
C LEU A 13 8.16 4.08 15.79
N THR A 14 8.78 3.24 14.95
CA THR A 14 8.10 2.10 14.31
C THR A 14 7.58 1.11 15.35
N LEU A 15 8.42 0.72 16.32
CA LEU A 15 8.01 -0.18 17.40
C LEU A 15 6.93 0.44 18.29
N GLN A 16 7.05 1.74 18.57
CA GLN A 16 6.04 2.47 19.32
C GLN A 16 4.72 2.53 18.56
N ASP A 17 4.75 2.79 17.24
CA ASP A 17 3.57 2.82 16.39
C ASP A 17 2.79 1.49 16.44
N PHE A 18 3.49 0.36 16.37
CA PHE A 18 2.86 -0.96 16.56
C PHE A 18 2.23 -1.13 17.94
N ARG A 19 2.93 -0.70 18.99
CA ARG A 19 2.41 -0.79 20.36
C ARG A 19 1.20 0.11 20.57
N ASP A 20 1.29 1.37 20.13
CA ASP A 20 0.22 2.37 20.29
C ASP A 20 -1.04 1.94 19.52
N ARG A 21 -0.86 1.38 18.31
CA ARG A 21 -1.96 0.94 17.44
C ARG A 21 -2.82 -0.15 18.07
N TYR A 22 -2.20 -1.00 18.87
CA TYR A 22 -2.85 -2.17 19.48
C TYR A 22 -2.85 -2.14 21.01
N ALA A 23 -2.50 -0.99 21.60
CA ALA A 23 -2.46 -0.82 23.05
C ALA A 23 -3.85 -1.02 23.67
N GLY A 24 -3.89 -1.76 24.78
CA GLY A 24 -5.15 -2.07 25.48
C GLY A 24 -6.05 -3.10 24.80
N SER A 25 -5.64 -3.65 23.64
CA SER A 25 -6.39 -4.70 22.96
C SER A 25 -6.00 -6.10 23.48
N VAL A 26 -7.01 -6.97 23.64
CA VAL A 26 -6.82 -8.37 24.05
C VAL A 26 -5.96 -9.14 23.04
N PHE A 27 -6.15 -8.93 21.76
CA PHE A 27 -5.40 -9.59 20.69
C PHE A 27 -4.08 -8.87 20.34
N GLY A 28 -3.85 -7.65 20.86
CA GLY A 28 -2.60 -6.93 20.65
C GLY A 28 -2.23 -6.82 19.18
N SER A 29 -0.96 -7.12 18.85
CA SER A 29 -0.42 -7.03 17.48
C SER A 29 -1.02 -8.05 16.50
N LEU A 30 -1.79 -9.05 16.96
CA LEU A 30 -2.49 -9.99 16.07
C LEU A 30 -3.52 -9.27 15.18
N TRP A 31 -4.02 -8.10 15.59
CA TRP A 31 -4.90 -7.29 14.76
C TRP A 31 -4.26 -6.86 13.43
N ALA A 32 -2.93 -6.78 13.37
CA ALA A 32 -2.22 -6.51 12.12
C ALA A 32 -2.47 -7.58 11.06
N LEU A 33 -2.74 -8.81 11.49
CA LEU A 33 -3.08 -9.94 10.62
C LEU A 33 -4.60 -10.12 10.50
N ILE A 34 -5.34 -9.99 11.61
CA ILE A 34 -6.80 -10.20 11.64
C ILE A 34 -7.51 -9.24 10.68
N ASN A 35 -7.15 -7.95 10.68
CA ASN A 35 -7.82 -6.96 9.83
C ASN A 35 -7.72 -7.29 8.33
N PRO A 36 -6.55 -7.55 7.73
CA PRO A 36 -6.46 -7.97 6.33
C PRO A 36 -7.23 -9.27 6.06
N ILE A 37 -7.17 -10.26 6.94
CA ILE A 37 -7.88 -11.53 6.77
C ILE A 37 -9.39 -11.32 6.73
N VAL A 38 -9.94 -10.55 7.67
CA VAL A 38 -11.38 -10.24 7.71
C VAL A 38 -11.80 -9.52 6.43
N MET A 39 -11.04 -8.50 6.01
CA MET A 39 -11.34 -7.75 4.78
C MET A 39 -11.31 -8.66 3.55
N ILE A 40 -10.28 -9.49 3.39
CA ILE A 40 -10.18 -10.46 2.31
C ILE A 40 -11.38 -11.42 2.35
N THR A 41 -11.72 -11.96 3.51
CA THR A 41 -12.83 -12.90 3.66
C THR A 41 -14.15 -12.27 3.26
N VAL A 42 -14.42 -11.04 3.70
CA VAL A 42 -15.64 -10.31 3.34
C VAL A 42 -15.71 -10.07 1.83
N TYR A 43 -14.63 -9.58 1.23
CA TYR A 43 -14.60 -9.34 -0.21
C TYR A 43 -14.74 -10.65 -1.01
N LEU A 44 -14.05 -11.71 -0.61
CA LEU A 44 -14.20 -13.03 -1.25
C LEU A 44 -15.65 -13.50 -1.17
N LEU A 45 -16.26 -13.49 0.01
CA LEU A 45 -17.63 -13.92 0.22
C LEU A 45 -18.60 -13.13 -0.66
N VAL A 46 -18.49 -11.80 -0.66
CA VAL A 46 -19.40 -10.95 -1.45
C VAL A 46 -19.21 -11.18 -2.95
N PHE A 47 -17.99 -11.14 -3.44
CA PHE A 47 -17.76 -11.18 -4.89
C PHE A 47 -17.83 -12.59 -5.47
N THR A 48 -17.39 -13.63 -4.73
CA THR A 48 -17.44 -15.01 -5.26
C THR A 48 -18.76 -15.68 -4.98
N GLU A 49 -19.23 -15.67 -3.72
CA GLU A 49 -20.42 -16.43 -3.32
C GLU A 49 -21.72 -15.69 -3.64
N ILE A 50 -21.80 -14.39 -3.34
CA ILE A 50 -23.03 -13.62 -3.54
C ILE A 50 -23.15 -13.14 -4.99
N MET A 51 -22.11 -12.51 -5.53
CA MET A 51 -22.14 -11.95 -6.89
C MET A 51 -21.75 -12.93 -7.98
N GLY A 52 -21.20 -14.11 -7.63
CA GLY A 52 -20.77 -15.11 -8.60
C GLY A 52 -19.65 -14.65 -9.53
N ALA A 53 -18.81 -13.69 -9.09
CA ALA A 53 -17.74 -13.14 -9.91
C ALA A 53 -16.74 -14.22 -10.35
N ARG A 54 -16.38 -14.20 -11.63
CA ARG A 54 -15.42 -15.10 -12.26
C ARG A 54 -14.49 -14.32 -13.16
N LEU A 55 -13.26 -14.83 -13.33
CA LEU A 55 -12.38 -14.32 -14.38
C LEU A 55 -12.84 -14.86 -15.73
N ALA A 56 -12.79 -14.02 -16.76
CA ALA A 56 -13.10 -14.44 -18.13
C ALA A 56 -12.13 -15.57 -18.53
N GLY A 57 -12.71 -16.68 -19.02
CA GLY A 57 -11.94 -17.88 -19.42
C GLY A 57 -11.56 -18.83 -18.28
N SER A 58 -11.88 -18.53 -17.01
CA SER A 58 -11.63 -19.41 -15.88
C SER A 58 -12.92 -19.75 -15.13
N SER A 59 -13.19 -21.05 -15.00
CA SER A 59 -14.28 -21.57 -14.17
C SER A 59 -13.89 -21.68 -12.68
N ASN A 60 -12.60 -21.48 -12.36
CA ASN A 60 -12.09 -21.71 -11.02
C ASN A 60 -12.27 -20.48 -10.11
N LEU A 61 -12.92 -20.68 -8.98
CA LEU A 61 -13.03 -19.70 -7.88
C LEU A 61 -11.66 -19.26 -7.35
N SER A 62 -10.69 -20.18 -7.34
CA SER A 62 -9.32 -19.90 -6.88
C SER A 62 -8.64 -18.79 -7.68
N SER A 63 -8.87 -18.73 -9.00
CA SER A 63 -8.28 -17.68 -9.84
C SER A 63 -8.79 -16.29 -9.50
N PHE A 64 -10.09 -16.15 -9.21
CA PHE A 64 -10.65 -14.86 -8.79
C PHE A 64 -10.18 -14.47 -7.39
N SER A 65 -10.03 -15.45 -6.48
CA SER A 65 -9.50 -15.20 -5.14
C SER A 65 -8.07 -14.64 -5.19
N ILE A 66 -7.21 -15.22 -6.03
CA ILE A 66 -5.85 -14.73 -6.24
C ILE A 66 -5.87 -13.32 -6.86
N PHE A 67 -6.71 -13.10 -7.88
CA PHE A 67 -6.90 -11.80 -8.53
C PHE A 67 -7.29 -10.71 -7.51
N LEU A 68 -8.21 -11.01 -6.62
CA LEU A 68 -8.69 -10.08 -5.60
C LEU A 68 -7.61 -9.79 -4.55
N ILE A 69 -6.98 -10.82 -3.99
CA ILE A 69 -6.01 -10.68 -2.90
C ILE A 69 -4.74 -9.99 -3.39
N SER A 70 -4.27 -10.33 -4.59
CA SER A 70 -3.08 -9.70 -5.20
C SER A 70 -3.23 -8.19 -5.43
N GLY A 71 -4.46 -7.69 -5.53
CA GLY A 71 -4.74 -6.26 -5.62
C GLY A 71 -5.05 -5.62 -4.27
N LEU A 72 -5.82 -6.31 -3.42
CA LEU A 72 -6.34 -5.73 -2.17
C LEU A 72 -5.25 -5.53 -1.12
N LEU A 73 -4.38 -6.52 -0.89
CA LEU A 73 -3.32 -6.42 0.11
C LEU A 73 -2.35 -5.26 -0.14
N PRO A 74 -1.78 -5.12 -1.35
CA PRO A 74 -0.93 -3.97 -1.65
C PRO A 74 -1.68 -2.64 -1.56
N TRP A 75 -2.94 -2.58 -1.98
CA TRP A 75 -3.76 -1.37 -1.87
C TRP A 75 -3.95 -0.92 -0.43
N LEU A 76 -4.26 -1.83 0.49
CA LEU A 76 -4.43 -1.50 1.90
C LEU A 76 -3.17 -0.86 2.48
N ALA A 77 -1.99 -1.43 2.18
CA ALA A 77 -0.72 -0.87 2.62
C ALA A 77 -0.41 0.48 1.96
N PHE A 78 -0.69 0.64 0.66
CA PHE A 78 -0.52 1.89 -0.08
C PHE A 78 -1.39 3.00 0.52
N SER A 79 -2.68 2.74 0.65
CA SER A 79 -3.66 3.69 1.18
C SER A 79 -3.34 4.11 2.61
N SER A 80 -2.99 3.13 3.46
CA SER A 80 -2.61 3.38 4.85
C SER A 80 -1.32 4.21 4.95
N THR A 81 -0.27 3.86 4.20
CA THR A 81 0.98 4.62 4.20
C THR A 81 0.75 6.07 3.76
N LEU A 82 0.00 6.29 2.68
CA LEU A 82 -0.27 7.62 2.15
C LEU A 82 -1.05 8.48 3.16
N THR A 83 -2.20 7.99 3.63
CA THR A 83 -3.09 8.77 4.51
C THR A 83 -2.49 9.04 5.88
N ARG A 84 -1.79 8.07 6.46
CA ARG A 84 -1.11 8.24 7.75
C ARG A 84 0.09 9.17 7.66
N THR A 85 0.89 9.06 6.58
CA THR A 85 2.01 9.99 6.33
C THR A 85 1.50 11.42 6.16
N ALA A 86 0.38 11.61 5.47
CA ALA A 86 -0.25 12.93 5.30
C ALA A 86 -0.75 13.53 6.63
N SER A 87 -1.09 12.72 7.62
CA SER A 87 -1.54 13.19 8.94
C SER A 87 -0.40 13.32 9.97
N ALA A 88 0.77 12.76 9.70
CA ALA A 88 1.84 12.57 10.68
C ALA A 88 2.34 13.87 11.34
N PHE A 89 2.44 14.96 10.58
CA PHE A 89 2.91 16.26 11.10
C PHE A 89 1.94 16.87 12.11
N GLN A 90 0.66 16.72 11.90
CA GLN A 90 -0.36 17.21 12.84
C GLN A 90 -0.45 16.33 14.08
N GLU A 91 -0.52 15.01 13.91
CA GLU A 91 -0.69 14.04 14.99
C GLU A 91 0.50 14.02 15.95
N LYS A 92 1.71 14.19 15.44
CA LYS A 92 2.93 14.16 16.23
C LYS A 92 3.58 15.53 16.45
N LYS A 93 2.80 16.61 16.32
CA LYS A 93 3.25 17.99 16.50
C LYS A 93 4.02 18.19 17.81
N SER A 94 3.52 17.64 18.92
CA SER A 94 4.13 17.74 20.25
C SER A 94 5.52 17.10 20.35
N ILE A 95 5.81 16.12 19.52
CA ILE A 95 7.13 15.48 19.44
C ILE A 95 8.05 16.30 18.54
N ILE A 96 7.56 16.67 17.35
CA ILE A 96 8.33 17.40 16.34
C ILE A 96 8.86 18.74 16.89
N THR A 97 8.05 19.45 17.66
CA THR A 97 8.44 20.73 18.26
C THR A 97 9.50 20.62 19.36
N LYS A 98 9.66 19.44 19.96
CA LYS A 98 10.63 19.21 21.06
C LYS A 98 11.96 18.62 20.58
N ILE A 99 11.99 18.03 19.40
CA ILE A 99 13.16 17.31 18.90
C ILE A 99 13.63 18.01 17.62
N LYS A 100 14.93 18.31 17.51
CA LYS A 100 15.52 18.79 16.25
C LYS A 100 15.66 17.62 15.27
N VAL A 101 14.58 17.30 14.55
CA VAL A 101 14.55 16.22 13.56
C VAL A 101 14.30 16.82 12.19
N ASN A 102 14.94 16.26 11.18
CA ASN A 102 14.61 16.61 9.80
C ASN A 102 13.20 16.09 9.49
N LEU A 103 12.28 17.01 9.21
CA LEU A 103 10.87 16.74 8.94
C LEU A 103 10.67 15.73 7.80
N SER A 104 11.58 15.75 6.82
CA SER A 104 11.50 14.82 5.67
C SER A 104 11.64 13.35 6.05
N PHE A 105 12.40 13.03 7.11
CA PHE A 105 12.61 11.65 7.54
C PHE A 105 11.68 11.24 8.68
N PHE A 106 11.02 12.20 9.30
CA PHE A 106 10.19 11.90 10.47
C PHE A 106 9.09 10.88 10.20
N PRO A 107 8.27 10.98 9.12
CA PRO A 107 7.19 10.02 8.87
C PRO A 107 7.64 8.66 8.32
N LEU A 108 8.94 8.42 8.08
CA LEU A 108 9.44 7.12 7.59
C LEU A 108 9.06 5.95 8.51
N TYR A 109 8.88 6.19 9.80
CA TYR A 109 8.43 5.13 10.72
C TYR A 109 7.08 4.54 10.31
N ILE A 110 6.19 5.34 9.71
CA ILE A 110 4.90 4.88 9.18
C ILE A 110 5.12 3.95 7.98
N CYS A 111 6.00 4.37 7.05
CA CYS A 111 6.35 3.56 5.89
C CYS A 111 6.87 2.18 6.31
N PHE A 112 7.79 2.12 7.29
CA PHE A 112 8.30 0.86 7.81
C PHE A 112 7.23 0.06 8.56
N SER A 113 6.38 0.70 9.32
CA SER A 113 5.30 0.05 10.04
C SER A 113 4.30 -0.61 9.09
N GLU A 114 3.85 0.11 8.06
CA GLU A 114 2.94 -0.43 7.04
C GLU A 114 3.61 -1.50 6.17
N PHE A 115 4.91 -1.34 5.87
CA PHE A 115 5.66 -2.35 5.14
C PHE A 115 5.75 -3.68 5.91
N ILE A 116 5.99 -3.63 7.22
CA ILE A 116 5.98 -4.82 8.08
C ILE A 116 4.58 -5.45 8.11
N THR A 117 3.52 -4.65 8.24
CA THR A 117 2.13 -5.14 8.20
C THR A 117 1.83 -5.82 6.86
N LEU A 118 2.26 -5.24 5.75
CA LEU A 118 2.14 -5.82 4.41
C LEU A 118 2.88 -7.15 4.32
N LEU A 119 4.15 -7.22 4.78
CA LEU A 119 4.93 -8.45 4.76
C LEU A 119 4.26 -9.56 5.56
N ILE A 120 3.75 -9.28 6.75
CA ILE A 120 3.02 -10.26 7.56
C ILE A 120 1.82 -10.80 6.79
N SER A 121 1.03 -9.91 6.19
CA SER A 121 -0.17 -10.28 5.42
C SER A 121 0.16 -11.09 4.17
N VAL A 122 1.23 -10.73 3.46
CA VAL A 122 1.68 -11.44 2.26
C VAL A 122 2.30 -12.80 2.60
N ILE A 123 3.08 -12.91 3.67
CA ILE A 123 3.61 -14.20 4.13
C ILE A 123 2.46 -15.14 4.47
N PHE A 124 1.42 -14.65 5.16
CA PHE A 124 0.22 -15.44 5.42
C PHE A 124 -0.49 -15.83 4.13
N PHE A 125 -0.63 -14.91 3.18
CA PHE A 125 -1.23 -15.21 1.89
C PHE A 125 -0.42 -16.25 1.10
N ILE A 126 0.90 -16.13 1.05
CA ILE A 126 1.79 -17.12 0.41
C ILE A 126 1.62 -18.49 1.07
N PHE A 127 1.54 -18.55 2.40
CA PHE A 127 1.28 -19.78 3.12
C PHE A 127 -0.03 -20.45 2.67
N VAL A 128 -1.11 -19.68 2.59
CA VAL A 128 -2.41 -20.16 2.09
C VAL A 128 -2.31 -20.57 0.62
N TYR A 129 -1.63 -19.78 -0.21
CA TYR A 129 -1.45 -20.00 -1.64
C TYR A 129 -0.75 -21.35 -1.92
N VAL A 130 0.32 -21.65 -1.21
CA VAL A 130 1.08 -22.91 -1.36
C VAL A 130 0.29 -24.10 -0.81
N LEU A 131 -0.26 -24.01 0.40
CA LEU A 131 -0.89 -25.15 1.07
C LEU A 131 -2.26 -25.50 0.50
N PHE A 132 -3.10 -24.52 0.22
CA PHE A 132 -4.50 -24.74 -0.18
C PHE A 132 -4.71 -24.68 -1.69
N LEU A 133 -3.99 -23.78 -2.38
CA LEU A 133 -4.12 -23.64 -3.82
C LEU A 133 -3.10 -24.48 -4.60
N LYS A 134 -2.15 -25.14 -3.90
CA LYS A 134 -1.13 -26.02 -4.46
C LYS A 134 -0.34 -25.39 -5.63
N GLN A 135 -0.06 -24.12 -5.52
CA GLN A 135 0.70 -23.36 -6.51
C GLN A 135 2.15 -23.27 -6.08
N ASP A 136 3.07 -23.47 -7.03
CA ASP A 136 4.50 -23.35 -6.77
C ASP A 136 4.94 -21.89 -6.81
N ILE A 137 5.78 -21.50 -5.85
CA ILE A 137 6.37 -20.16 -5.81
C ILE A 137 7.87 -20.26 -6.01
N ASN A 138 8.36 -19.62 -7.05
CA ASN A 138 9.80 -19.47 -7.29
C ASN A 138 10.37 -18.34 -6.42
N ILE A 139 11.60 -18.51 -5.94
CA ILE A 139 12.33 -17.48 -5.18
C ILE A 139 12.47 -16.16 -5.95
N LEU A 140 12.58 -16.21 -7.29
CA LEU A 140 12.60 -15.02 -8.12
C LEU A 140 11.31 -14.21 -8.06
N LEU A 141 10.15 -14.87 -7.97
CA LEU A 141 8.86 -14.20 -7.80
C LEU A 141 8.77 -13.47 -6.45
N VAL A 142 9.29 -14.10 -5.39
CA VAL A 142 9.34 -13.47 -4.05
C VAL A 142 10.25 -12.25 -4.06
N LEU A 143 11.40 -12.30 -4.70
CA LEU A 143 12.30 -11.15 -4.83
C LEU A 143 11.66 -10.01 -5.61
N ASN A 144 10.98 -10.30 -6.73
CA ASN A 144 10.24 -9.32 -7.50
C ASN A 144 9.12 -8.66 -6.68
N LEU A 145 8.37 -9.44 -5.90
CA LEU A 145 7.37 -8.92 -4.97
C LEU A 145 7.96 -7.95 -3.96
N LEU A 146 9.10 -8.29 -3.36
CA LEU A 146 9.77 -7.41 -2.39
C LEU A 146 10.22 -6.10 -3.02
N ILE A 147 10.78 -6.15 -4.23
CA ILE A 147 11.19 -4.97 -4.98
C ILE A 147 9.95 -4.10 -5.28
N LEU A 148 8.89 -4.71 -5.79
CA LEU A 148 7.64 -4.02 -6.12
C LEU A 148 7.01 -3.37 -4.88
N PHE A 149 7.02 -4.05 -3.72
CA PHE A 149 6.56 -3.49 -2.45
C PHE A 149 7.40 -2.29 -2.01
N CYS A 150 8.73 -2.34 -2.15
CA CYS A 150 9.59 -1.21 -1.84
C CYS A 150 9.27 0.01 -2.71
N PHE A 151 9.10 -0.18 -4.01
CA PHE A 151 8.72 0.90 -4.93
C PHE A 151 7.36 1.49 -4.61
N GLN A 152 6.36 0.64 -4.36
CA GLN A 152 5.04 1.08 -3.96
C GLN A 152 5.07 1.90 -2.67
N GLN A 153 5.79 1.43 -1.66
CA GLN A 153 5.91 2.13 -0.39
C GLN A 153 6.64 3.48 -0.52
N LEU A 154 7.67 3.54 -1.37
CA LEU A 154 8.33 4.79 -1.69
C LEU A 154 7.38 5.78 -2.37
N PHE A 155 6.56 5.31 -3.30
CA PHE A 155 5.56 6.14 -3.99
C PHE A 155 4.48 6.63 -3.02
N ALA A 156 3.92 5.74 -2.20
CA ALA A 156 2.95 6.09 -1.17
C ALA A 156 3.49 7.12 -0.17
N TYR A 157 4.74 6.92 0.26
CA TYR A 157 5.42 7.84 1.14
C TYR A 157 5.63 9.22 0.52
N SER A 158 6.05 9.26 -0.75
CA SER A 158 6.29 10.51 -1.48
C SER A 158 5.00 11.34 -1.60
N LEU A 159 3.89 10.71 -1.98
CA LEU A 159 2.57 11.33 -2.02
C LEU A 159 2.10 11.75 -0.61
N GLY A 160 2.28 10.87 0.36
CA GLY A 160 1.92 11.14 1.74
C GLY A 160 2.68 12.35 2.33
N LEU A 161 3.98 12.50 2.01
CA LEU A 161 4.75 13.68 2.38
C LEU A 161 4.22 14.96 1.74
N LEU A 162 3.91 14.92 0.43
CA LEU A 162 3.35 16.05 -0.28
C LEU A 162 2.05 16.54 0.38
N PHE A 163 1.12 15.61 0.60
CA PHE A 163 -0.12 15.93 1.27
C PHE A 163 0.06 16.27 2.75
N GLY A 164 1.09 15.72 3.40
CA GLY A 164 1.44 16.05 4.78
C GLY A 164 1.87 17.50 4.94
N VAL A 165 2.66 18.03 4.01
CA VAL A 165 3.01 19.45 3.98
C VAL A 165 1.78 20.31 3.74
N LEU A 166 0.97 19.96 2.74
CA LEU A 166 -0.29 20.68 2.47
C LEU A 166 -1.25 20.65 3.66
N ASN A 167 -1.30 19.54 4.40
CA ASN A 167 -2.17 19.38 5.57
C ASN A 167 -1.74 20.28 6.74
N VAL A 168 -0.49 20.71 6.81
CA VAL A 168 -0.05 21.72 7.80
C VAL A 168 -0.71 23.07 7.55
N PHE A 169 -0.90 23.45 6.27
CA PHE A 169 -1.52 24.71 5.87
C PHE A 169 -3.06 24.60 5.80
N PHE A 170 -3.56 23.49 5.29
CA PHE A 170 -4.99 23.25 5.01
C PHE A 170 -5.46 21.98 5.73
N ARG A 171 -6.12 22.13 6.88
CA ARG A 171 -6.55 20.99 7.71
C ARG A 171 -7.55 20.04 7.02
N ASP A 172 -8.25 20.52 6.01
CA ASP A 172 -9.24 19.75 5.26
C ASP A 172 -8.61 18.68 4.34
N ILE A 173 -7.30 18.73 4.14
CA ILE A 173 -6.57 17.74 3.32
C ILE A 173 -6.76 16.31 3.85
N LYS A 174 -6.85 16.13 5.16
CA LYS A 174 -7.08 14.80 5.76
C LYS A 174 -8.43 14.22 5.32
N GLU A 175 -9.49 15.01 5.42
CA GLU A 175 -10.84 14.60 5.02
C GLU A 175 -10.94 14.41 3.51
N PHE A 176 -10.37 15.32 2.74
CA PHE A 176 -10.25 15.19 1.29
C PHE A 176 -9.58 13.86 0.90
N LEU A 177 -8.44 13.52 1.52
CA LEU A 177 -7.73 12.29 1.23
C LEU A 177 -8.56 11.04 1.55
N THR A 178 -9.31 11.07 2.64
CA THR A 178 -10.18 9.94 3.04
C THR A 178 -11.22 9.66 1.95
N ILE A 179 -11.87 10.70 1.45
CA ILE A 179 -12.86 10.60 0.37
C ILE A 179 -12.17 10.18 -0.94
N PHE A 180 -11.06 10.84 -1.28
CA PHE A 180 -10.31 10.57 -2.50
C PHE A 180 -9.83 9.12 -2.57
N MET A 181 -9.27 8.57 -1.49
CA MET A 181 -8.80 7.18 -1.45
C MET A 181 -9.93 6.17 -1.61
N ASN A 182 -11.12 6.46 -1.07
CA ASN A 182 -12.30 5.63 -1.30
C ASN A 182 -12.74 5.64 -2.77
N ILE A 183 -12.79 6.83 -3.39
CA ILE A 183 -13.13 6.95 -4.82
C ILE A 183 -12.08 6.22 -5.66
N TRP A 184 -10.80 6.45 -5.39
CA TRP A 184 -9.71 5.83 -6.14
C TRP A 184 -9.71 4.30 -6.03
N PHE A 185 -10.05 3.75 -4.83
CA PHE A 185 -10.23 2.30 -4.64
C PHE A 185 -11.29 1.73 -5.59
N TRP A 186 -12.49 2.30 -5.58
CA TRP A 186 -13.60 1.82 -6.40
C TRP A 186 -13.41 2.08 -7.89
N MET A 187 -12.74 3.16 -8.24
CA MET A 187 -12.37 3.44 -9.62
C MET A 187 -11.30 2.46 -10.13
N THR A 188 -10.36 2.04 -9.31
CA THR A 188 -9.31 1.08 -9.69
C THR A 188 -9.89 -0.35 -9.74
N PRO A 189 -9.57 -1.17 -10.76
CA PRO A 189 -10.09 -2.52 -10.90
C PRO A 189 -9.44 -3.51 -9.91
N ILE A 190 -9.56 -3.24 -8.59
CA ILE A 190 -9.04 -4.09 -7.53
C ILE A 190 -9.99 -5.26 -7.29
N VAL A 191 -11.29 -4.96 -7.12
CA VAL A 191 -12.32 -5.93 -6.77
C VAL A 191 -13.20 -6.34 -7.96
N TRP A 192 -13.04 -5.70 -9.10
CA TRP A 192 -13.78 -5.97 -10.32
C TRP A 192 -12.84 -6.16 -11.52
N VAL A 193 -13.32 -6.83 -12.56
CA VAL A 193 -12.51 -7.18 -13.74
C VAL A 193 -12.62 -6.07 -14.78
N PRO A 194 -11.50 -5.57 -15.36
CA PRO A 194 -11.52 -4.47 -16.34
C PRO A 194 -12.49 -4.67 -17.52
N SER A 195 -12.69 -5.90 -17.95
CA SER A 195 -13.55 -6.23 -19.10
C SER A 195 -15.04 -5.92 -18.92
N ILE A 196 -15.51 -5.72 -17.68
CA ILE A 196 -16.91 -5.35 -17.42
C ILE A 196 -17.14 -3.85 -17.42
N ALA A 197 -16.07 -3.06 -17.41
CA ALA A 197 -16.14 -1.60 -17.35
C ALA A 197 -16.47 -0.99 -18.72
N PRO A 198 -17.20 0.13 -18.75
CA PRO A 198 -17.40 0.89 -19.98
C PRO A 198 -16.06 1.37 -20.58
N GLU A 199 -15.98 1.49 -21.91
CA GLU A 199 -14.74 1.86 -22.61
C GLU A 199 -14.13 3.17 -22.13
N TRP A 200 -14.96 4.17 -21.79
CA TRP A 200 -14.47 5.46 -21.29
C TRP A 200 -13.72 5.30 -19.96
N LEU A 201 -14.19 4.37 -19.08
CA LEU A 201 -13.54 4.10 -17.80
C LEU A 201 -12.24 3.32 -18.02
N GLN A 202 -12.20 2.34 -18.92
CA GLN A 202 -10.98 1.61 -19.27
C GLN A 202 -9.89 2.59 -19.77
N LYS A 203 -10.24 3.52 -20.66
CA LYS A 203 -9.31 4.55 -21.16
C LYS A 203 -8.78 5.47 -20.04
N ILE A 204 -9.63 5.86 -19.07
CA ILE A 204 -9.19 6.63 -17.91
C ILE A 204 -8.22 5.80 -17.06
N GLN A 205 -8.52 4.53 -16.83
CA GLN A 205 -7.64 3.65 -16.06
C GLN A 205 -6.26 3.54 -16.71
N GLU A 206 -6.19 3.28 -17.98
CA GLU A 206 -4.94 3.08 -18.72
C GLU A 206 -4.08 4.36 -18.77
N ASN A 207 -4.69 5.54 -18.90
CA ASN A 207 -3.96 6.79 -19.13
C ASN A 207 -3.68 7.60 -17.86
N VAL A 208 -4.51 7.47 -16.81
CA VAL A 208 -4.47 8.36 -15.64
C VAL A 208 -4.18 7.61 -14.35
N ASN A 209 -4.59 6.35 -14.24
CA ASN A 209 -4.46 5.62 -12.99
C ASN A 209 -3.06 5.02 -12.79
N ILE A 210 -2.18 5.78 -12.14
CA ILE A 210 -0.81 5.34 -11.84
C ILE A 210 -0.80 4.04 -11.02
N TYR A 211 -1.78 3.83 -10.13
CA TYR A 211 -1.84 2.62 -9.31
C TYR A 211 -2.13 1.36 -10.13
N LEU A 212 -2.75 1.48 -11.31
CA LEU A 212 -3.01 0.35 -12.20
C LEU A 212 -1.72 -0.37 -12.62
N TRP A 213 -0.60 0.35 -12.72
CA TRP A 213 0.70 -0.24 -13.06
C TRP A 213 1.20 -1.17 -11.95
N PHE A 214 1.09 -0.75 -10.69
CA PHE A 214 1.42 -1.63 -9.57
C PHE A 214 0.51 -2.85 -9.56
N LEU A 215 -0.79 -2.63 -9.78
CA LEU A 215 -1.79 -3.69 -9.78
C LEU A 215 -1.54 -4.74 -10.88
N SER A 216 -1.17 -4.30 -12.09
CA SER A 216 -0.85 -5.20 -13.20
C SER A 216 0.38 -6.07 -12.89
N GLU A 217 1.43 -5.49 -12.31
CA GLU A 217 2.64 -6.23 -11.93
C GLU A 217 2.37 -7.25 -10.82
N TYR A 218 1.59 -6.89 -9.79
CA TYR A 218 1.18 -7.86 -8.75
C TYR A 218 0.42 -9.03 -9.34
N ARG A 219 -0.50 -8.76 -10.27
CA ARG A 219 -1.28 -9.80 -10.94
C ARG A 219 -0.43 -10.65 -11.87
N GLY A 220 0.48 -10.06 -12.61
CA GLY A 220 1.45 -10.79 -13.43
C GLY A 220 2.26 -11.80 -12.62
N ILE A 221 2.70 -11.40 -11.41
CA ILE A 221 3.44 -12.29 -10.51
C ILE A 221 2.55 -13.42 -9.98
N PHE A 222 1.36 -13.12 -9.48
CA PHE A 222 0.53 -14.11 -8.78
C PHE A 222 -0.34 -14.97 -9.70
N LEU A 223 -0.81 -14.44 -10.85
CA LEU A 223 -1.69 -15.16 -11.77
C LEU A 223 -0.93 -15.83 -12.92
N GLU A 224 0.11 -15.17 -13.41
CA GLU A 224 0.81 -15.59 -14.62
C GLU A 224 2.20 -16.18 -14.34
N GLY A 225 2.71 -16.02 -13.10
CA GLY A 225 4.05 -16.45 -12.72
C GLY A 225 5.16 -15.68 -13.45
N ASN A 226 4.84 -14.51 -13.99
CA ASN A 226 5.77 -13.67 -14.73
C ASN A 226 6.66 -12.87 -13.78
N THR A 227 7.93 -12.77 -14.12
CA THR A 227 8.82 -11.80 -13.46
C THR A 227 8.65 -10.46 -14.15
N SER A 228 8.29 -9.43 -13.38
CA SER A 228 8.24 -8.07 -13.88
C SER A 228 9.61 -7.66 -14.41
N SER A 229 9.66 -7.09 -15.61
CA SER A 229 10.89 -6.49 -16.12
C SER A 229 11.17 -5.19 -15.37
N ILE A 230 12.40 -5.00 -14.91
CA ILE A 230 12.82 -3.76 -14.21
C ILE A 230 12.56 -2.52 -15.06
N GLU A 231 12.54 -2.67 -16.39
CA GLU A 231 12.24 -1.61 -17.34
C GLU A 231 10.85 -0.98 -17.13
N ASN A 232 9.87 -1.77 -16.69
CA ASN A 232 8.51 -1.28 -16.41
C ASN A 232 8.43 -0.34 -15.20
N PHE A 233 9.42 -0.38 -14.30
CA PHE A 233 9.45 0.48 -13.11
C PHE A 233 10.04 1.87 -13.35
N GLY A 234 10.72 2.09 -14.48
CA GLY A 234 11.38 3.36 -14.80
C GLY A 234 10.48 4.58 -14.68
N PRO A 235 9.32 4.62 -15.35
CA PRO A 235 8.38 5.72 -15.27
C PRO A 235 7.81 5.94 -13.85
N LEU A 236 7.49 4.85 -13.14
CA LEU A 236 6.99 4.93 -11.74
C LEU A 236 8.03 5.51 -10.79
N PHE A 237 9.29 5.08 -10.96
CA PHE A 237 10.41 5.62 -10.19
C PHE A 237 10.60 7.12 -10.45
N LEU A 238 10.52 7.55 -11.71
CA LEU A 238 10.60 8.97 -12.08
C LEU A 238 9.49 9.78 -11.41
N ILE A 239 8.24 9.32 -11.47
CA ILE A 239 7.11 10.00 -10.84
C ILE A 239 7.30 10.06 -9.32
N ALA A 240 7.65 8.94 -8.69
CA ALA A 240 7.90 8.90 -7.25
C ALA A 240 9.03 9.86 -6.84
N PHE A 241 10.11 9.90 -7.62
CA PHE A 241 11.24 10.79 -7.39
C PHE A 241 10.86 12.27 -7.57
N LEU A 242 10.08 12.61 -8.60
CA LEU A 242 9.60 13.97 -8.82
C LEU A 242 8.69 14.43 -7.67
N VAL A 243 7.74 13.58 -7.25
CA VAL A 243 6.85 13.88 -6.13
C VAL A 243 7.66 14.01 -4.82
N LEU A 244 8.63 13.14 -4.59
CA LEU A 244 9.51 13.24 -3.42
C LEU A 244 10.31 14.54 -3.44
N SER A 245 10.89 14.89 -4.58
CA SER A 245 11.69 16.11 -4.74
C SER A 245 10.86 17.37 -4.47
N THR A 246 9.64 17.44 -5.01
CA THR A 246 8.72 18.56 -4.74
C THR A 246 8.34 18.63 -3.26
N SER A 247 8.06 17.48 -2.63
CA SER A 247 7.77 17.42 -1.19
C SER A 247 8.93 17.92 -0.35
N LEU A 248 10.17 17.52 -0.69
CA LEU A 248 11.39 17.96 0.01
C LEU A 248 11.65 19.47 -0.14
N ILE A 249 11.33 20.04 -1.30
CA ILE A 249 11.42 21.48 -1.52
C ILE A 249 10.41 22.22 -0.63
N LEU A 250 9.16 21.76 -0.63
CA LEU A 250 8.08 22.36 0.17
C LEU A 250 8.35 22.26 1.69
N ILE A 251 8.93 21.16 2.16
CA ILE A 251 9.32 21.00 3.57
C ILE A 251 10.34 22.04 4.02
N LYS A 252 11.23 22.50 3.14
CA LYS A 252 12.19 23.56 3.46
C LYS A 252 11.54 24.93 3.66
N MET A 253 10.27 25.09 3.25
CA MET A 253 9.50 26.31 3.45
C MET A 253 8.69 26.30 4.76
N LEU A 254 8.63 25.13 5.45
CA LEU A 254 8.06 24.96 6.79
C LEU A 254 9.07 25.33 7.87
#